data_3c48f136a8d5f58a8cfffb330111a2d3
#
_entry.id   3c48f136a8d5f58a8cfffb330111a2d3
#
_cell.length_a   1.000
_cell.length_b   1.000
_cell.length_c   1.000
_cell.angle_alpha   90.00
_cell.angle_beta   90.00
_cell.angle_gamma   90.00
#
_symmetry.space_group_name_H-M   'P 1'
#
loop_
_entity.id
_entity.type
_entity.pdbx_description
1 polymer ?
#
loop_
_entity_poly.entity_id
_entity_poly.type
_entity_poly.pdbx_seq_one_letter_code
_entity_poly.pdbx_strand_id
1 'polypeptide(L)'
;MDKLLLNPIRLKIISSLMGVSSCDFNHLQKVTESSKGNLIVQLKKLEESNYISISKSFKNNYPNTSCSITKLGLKRFEEFFKSLMSLRKWNK
;
A
#
# COMPACT_ATOMS: atom_id res chain seq x y z
N MET A 1 3.48 -15.10 -7.78
CA MET A 1 3.43 -13.94 -6.88
C MET A 1 2.82 -12.73 -7.58
N ASP A 2 2.16 -11.91 -6.81
CA ASP A 2 1.50 -10.72 -7.31
C ASP A 2 2.54 -9.67 -7.72
N LYS A 3 2.57 -9.33 -9.00
CA LYS A 3 3.55 -8.38 -9.53
C LYS A 3 3.37 -6.96 -8.99
N LEU A 4 2.13 -6.59 -8.64
CA LEU A 4 1.89 -5.28 -8.03
C LEU A 4 2.63 -5.14 -6.70
N LEU A 5 2.71 -6.20 -5.94
CA LEU A 5 3.33 -6.18 -4.61
C LEU A 5 4.83 -6.44 -4.65
N LEU A 6 5.39 -6.74 -5.83
CA LEU A 6 6.84 -6.92 -5.96
C LEU A 6 7.62 -5.61 -6.03
N ASN A 7 6.95 -4.49 -6.03
CA ASN A 7 7.59 -3.18 -5.96
C ASN A 7 7.78 -2.77 -4.50
N PRO A 8 8.98 -2.37 -4.06
CA PRO A 8 9.23 -2.03 -2.66
C PRO A 8 8.32 -0.94 -2.11
N ILE A 9 8.04 0.08 -2.92
CA ILE A 9 7.20 1.19 -2.47
C ILE A 9 5.76 0.71 -2.29
N ARG A 10 5.22 0.00 -3.27
CA ARG A 10 3.85 -0.52 -3.18
C ARG A 10 3.70 -1.52 -2.03
N LEU A 11 4.71 -2.36 -1.84
CA LEU A 11 4.69 -3.31 -0.73
C LEU A 11 4.67 -2.59 0.62
N LYS A 12 5.48 -1.54 0.76
CA LYS A 12 5.50 -0.73 1.99
C LYS A 12 4.17 -0.02 2.23
N ILE A 13 3.54 0.48 1.15
CA ILE A 13 2.22 1.11 1.26
C ILE A 13 1.20 0.12 1.81
N ILE A 14 1.08 -1.03 1.18
CA ILE A 14 0.10 -2.04 1.58
C ILE A 14 0.38 -2.52 3.01
N SER A 15 1.65 -2.79 3.33
CA SER A 15 2.04 -3.21 4.68
C SER A 15 1.66 -2.17 5.74
N SER A 16 1.82 -0.89 5.41
CA SER A 16 1.49 0.20 6.34
C SER A 16 -0.01 0.33 6.59
N LEU A 17 -0.83 -0.11 5.64
CA LEU A 17 -2.28 -0.04 5.75
C LEU A 17 -2.89 -1.25 6.47
N MET A 18 -2.08 -2.27 6.74
CA MET A 18 -2.56 -3.46 7.45
C MET A 18 -2.88 -3.13 8.90
N GLY A 19 -4.07 -3.52 9.33
CA GLY A 19 -4.46 -3.38 10.73
C GLY A 19 -4.84 -1.97 11.16
N VAL A 20 -4.88 -1.01 10.24
CA VAL A 20 -5.29 0.37 10.55
C VAL A 20 -6.45 0.78 9.64
N SER A 21 -7.23 1.76 10.07
CA SER A 21 -8.38 2.22 9.28
C SER A 21 -7.93 3.06 8.08
N SER A 22 -6.88 3.85 8.23
CA SER A 22 -6.33 4.65 7.13
C SER A 22 -4.96 5.20 7.51
N CYS A 23 -4.20 5.63 6.49
CA CYS A 23 -2.95 6.38 6.67
C CYS A 23 -2.99 7.60 5.77
N ASP A 24 -2.46 8.71 6.25
CA ASP A 24 -2.38 9.91 5.41
C ASP A 24 -1.15 9.86 4.49
N PHE A 25 -1.17 10.76 3.51
CA PHE A 25 -0.12 10.83 2.50
C PHE A 25 1.27 11.09 3.11
N ASN A 26 1.34 11.99 4.09
CA ASN A 26 2.61 12.33 4.71
C ASN A 26 3.24 11.15 5.44
N HIS A 27 2.42 10.37 6.13
CA HIS A 27 2.90 9.16 6.79
C HIS A 27 3.44 8.15 5.77
N LEU A 28 2.70 7.93 4.68
CA LEU A 28 3.11 7.00 3.64
C LEU A 28 4.39 7.46 2.95
N GLN A 29 4.55 8.77 2.73
CA GLN A 29 5.78 9.30 2.16
C GLN A 29 6.98 9.03 3.05
N LYS A 30 6.81 9.18 4.35
CA LYS A 30 7.85 8.92 5.34
C LYS A 30 8.29 7.47 5.33
N VAL A 31 7.33 6.54 5.45
CA VAL A 31 7.66 5.11 5.58
C VAL A 31 8.21 4.53 4.29
N THR A 32 7.81 5.06 3.14
CA THR A 32 8.30 4.58 1.85
C THR A 32 9.61 5.25 1.43
N GLU A 33 9.96 6.36 2.07
CA GLU A 33 11.15 7.16 1.71
C GLU A 33 11.16 7.54 0.23
N SER A 34 9.97 7.76 -0.33
CA SER A 34 9.83 8.07 -1.75
C SER A 34 9.61 9.57 -1.97
N SER A 35 9.90 10.02 -3.19
CA SER A 35 9.50 11.36 -3.59
C SER A 35 7.98 11.46 -3.65
N LYS A 36 7.47 12.67 -3.53
CA LYS A 36 6.03 12.92 -3.62
C LYS A 36 5.47 12.41 -4.94
N GLY A 37 6.15 12.70 -6.05
CA GLY A 37 5.70 12.27 -7.37
C GLY A 37 5.66 10.77 -7.52
N ASN A 38 6.69 10.08 -7.06
CA ASN A 38 6.73 8.63 -7.16
C ASN A 38 5.67 7.98 -6.27
N LEU A 39 5.45 8.51 -5.09
CA LEU A 39 4.39 8.00 -4.21
C LEU A 39 3.02 8.13 -4.87
N ILE A 40 2.74 9.28 -5.50
CA ILE A 40 1.47 9.49 -6.22
C ILE A 40 1.29 8.43 -7.31
N VAL A 41 2.34 8.16 -8.08
CA VAL A 41 2.28 7.16 -9.15
C VAL A 41 1.97 5.77 -8.58
N GLN A 42 2.62 5.39 -7.49
CA GLN A 42 2.41 4.06 -6.91
C GLN A 42 1.03 3.93 -6.26
N LEU A 43 0.56 4.98 -5.60
CA LEU A 43 -0.80 4.98 -5.04
C LEU A 43 -1.86 4.83 -6.12
N LYS A 44 -1.68 5.52 -7.26
CA LYS A 44 -2.60 5.39 -8.38
C LYS A 44 -2.67 3.97 -8.92
N LYS A 45 -1.53 3.31 -9.07
CA LYS A 45 -1.49 1.92 -9.54
C LYS A 45 -2.25 0.99 -8.60
N LEU A 46 -2.10 1.18 -7.31
CA LEU A 46 -2.82 0.37 -6.33
C LEU A 46 -4.32 0.67 -6.33
N GLU A 47 -4.69 1.93 -6.49
CA GLU A 47 -6.09 2.33 -6.56
C GLU A 47 -6.76 1.77 -7.82
N GLU A 48 -6.10 1.85 -8.96
CA GLU A 48 -6.62 1.33 -10.23
C GLU A 48 -6.86 -0.18 -10.18
N SER A 49 -6.08 -0.88 -9.38
CA SER A 49 -6.23 -2.32 -9.18
C SER A 49 -7.19 -2.66 -8.04
N ASN A 50 -7.81 -1.65 -7.44
CA ASN A 50 -8.74 -1.80 -6.32
C ASN A 50 -8.13 -2.40 -5.06
N TYR A 51 -6.82 -2.25 -4.86
CA TYR A 51 -6.17 -2.72 -3.65
C TYR A 51 -6.31 -1.71 -2.51
N ILE A 52 -6.44 -0.45 -2.85
CA ILE A 52 -6.65 0.63 -1.87
C ILE A 52 -7.74 1.56 -2.36
N SER A 53 -8.31 2.31 -1.43
CA SER A 53 -9.16 3.45 -1.74
C SER A 53 -8.46 4.71 -1.25
N ILE A 54 -8.65 5.80 -2.00
CA ILE A 54 -8.05 7.09 -1.67
C ILE A 54 -9.17 8.07 -1.40
N SER A 55 -9.07 8.76 -0.28
CA SER A 55 -10.03 9.77 0.13
C SER A 55 -9.33 11.11 0.26
N LYS A 56 -9.90 12.14 -0.35
CA LYS A 56 -9.41 13.49 -0.24
C LYS A 56 -10.37 14.33 0.57
N SER A 57 -9.84 15.08 1.52
CA SER A 57 -10.63 15.94 2.39
C SER A 57 -9.84 17.18 2.74
N PHE A 58 -10.47 18.10 3.46
CA PHE A 58 -9.78 19.28 3.99
C PHE A 58 -9.69 19.15 5.50
N LYS A 59 -8.51 19.42 6.03
CA LYS A 59 -8.26 19.43 7.46
C LYS A 59 -7.66 20.79 7.80
N ASN A 60 -8.38 21.59 8.59
CA ASN A 60 -7.95 22.95 8.91
C ASN A 60 -7.64 23.78 7.66
N ASN A 61 -8.51 23.69 6.65
CA ASN A 61 -8.39 24.37 5.35
C ASN A 61 -7.22 23.91 4.49
N TYR A 62 -6.56 22.81 4.86
CA TYR A 62 -5.49 22.24 4.05
C TYR A 62 -5.98 20.92 3.41
N PRO A 63 -5.61 20.67 2.14
CA PRO A 63 -5.92 19.39 1.53
C PRO A 63 -5.26 18.24 2.28
N ASN A 64 -6.02 17.20 2.52
CA ASN A 64 -5.52 16.00 3.17
C ASN A 64 -5.92 14.78 2.35
N THR A 65 -4.95 13.93 2.04
CA THR A 65 -5.18 12.68 1.32
C THR A 65 -4.92 11.53 2.27
N SER A 66 -5.89 10.62 2.38
CA SER A 66 -5.74 9.41 3.18
C SER A 66 -6.06 8.18 2.35
N CYS A 67 -5.45 7.07 2.71
CA CYS A 67 -5.57 5.81 2.00
C CYS A 67 -5.99 4.70 2.95
N SER A 68 -6.82 3.79 2.46
CA SER A 68 -7.27 2.63 3.21
C SER A 68 -7.11 1.38 2.36
N ILE A 69 -6.81 0.25 2.98
CA ILE A 69 -6.74 -1.01 2.27
C ILE A 69 -8.17 -1.53 2.02
N THR A 70 -8.38 -2.11 0.84
CA THR A 70 -9.67 -2.73 0.52
C THR A 70 -9.64 -4.20 0.94
N LYS A 71 -10.82 -4.85 0.89
CA LYS A 71 -10.90 -6.29 1.12
C LYS A 71 -10.05 -7.05 0.11
N LEU A 72 -10.04 -6.61 -1.14
CA LEU A 72 -9.22 -7.23 -2.18
C LEU A 72 -7.74 -7.04 -1.88
N GLY A 73 -7.33 -5.83 -1.49
CA GLY A 73 -5.93 -5.56 -1.15
C GLY A 73 -5.46 -6.41 0.01
N LEU A 74 -6.29 -6.57 1.03
CA LEU A 74 -5.99 -7.42 2.18
C LEU A 74 -5.81 -8.88 1.73
N LYS A 75 -6.74 -9.39 0.93
CA LYS A 75 -6.67 -10.76 0.42
C LYS A 75 -5.42 -10.99 -0.41
N ARG A 76 -5.10 -10.06 -1.32
CA ARG A 76 -3.93 -10.17 -2.18
C ARG A 76 -2.63 -10.13 -1.37
N PHE A 77 -2.58 -9.28 -0.35
CA PHE A 77 -1.41 -9.22 0.51
C PHE A 77 -1.22 -10.53 1.28
N GLU A 78 -2.30 -11.08 1.82
CA GLU A 78 -2.22 -12.35 2.55
C GLU A 78 -1.74 -13.49 1.64
N GLU A 79 -2.25 -13.54 0.42
CA GLU A 79 -1.80 -14.54 -0.57
C GLU A 79 -0.32 -14.35 -0.92
N PHE A 80 0.09 -13.11 -1.10
CA PHE A 80 1.47 -12.76 -1.40
C PHE A 80 2.40 -13.19 -0.25
N PHE A 81 2.00 -12.88 0.97
CA PHE A 81 2.78 -13.23 2.16
C PHE A 81 2.93 -14.75 2.29
N LYS A 82 1.86 -15.49 2.07
CA LYS A 82 1.91 -16.97 2.09
C LYS A 82 2.86 -17.50 1.04
N SER A 83 2.84 -16.92 -0.15
CA SER A 83 3.76 -17.33 -1.22
C SER A 83 5.21 -17.09 -0.83
N LEU A 84 5.51 -15.95 -0.21
CA LEU A 84 6.86 -15.66 0.28
C LEU A 84 7.28 -16.66 1.34
N MET A 85 6.40 -16.94 2.29
CA MET A 85 6.73 -17.86 3.39
C MET A 85 6.95 -19.28 2.88
N SER A 86 6.24 -19.70 1.83
CA SER A 86 6.39 -21.04 1.27
C SER A 86 7.77 -21.24 0.63
N LEU A 87 8.42 -20.17 0.18
CA LEU A 87 9.76 -20.26 -0.41
C LEU A 87 10.82 -20.75 0.57
N ARG A 88 10.58 -20.56 1.86
CA ARG A 88 11.50 -21.04 2.90
C ARG A 88 11.69 -22.55 2.88
N LYS A 89 10.69 -23.27 2.40
CA LYS A 89 10.74 -24.73 2.33
C LYS A 89 11.71 -25.23 1.27
N TRP A 90 12.05 -24.39 0.30
CA TRP A 90 12.94 -24.74 -0.80
C TRP A 90 14.41 -24.56 -0.50
N ASN A 91 14.75 -23.90 0.61
CA ASN A 91 16.11 -23.55 0.97
C ASN A 91 16.71 -24.46 2.05
N LYS A 92 16.15 -25.64 2.22
CA LYS A 92 16.65 -26.60 3.22
C LYS A 92 17.61 -27.60 2.61
#